data_3da2321bd506196cba1c3e8a964a28d4
#
_entry.id   3da2321bd506196cba1c3e8a964a28d4
#
_cell.length_a   1.000
_cell.length_b   1.000
_cell.length_c   1.000
_cell.angle_alpha   90.00
_cell.angle_beta   90.00
_cell.angle_gamma   90.00
#
_symmetry.space_group_name_H-M   'P 1'
#
loop_
_entity.id
_entity.type
_entity.pdbx_description
1 polymer ?
#
loop_
_entity_poly.entity_id
_entity_poly.type
_entity_poly.pdbx_seq_one_letter_code
_entity_poly.pdbx_strand_id
1 'polypeptide(L)'
;ASYLRSMNQFVTVEFIDHEPDDAEAVELARRADVVLSCAPSFEERLRLNQAAVAGGVPLIDAAQWGMAGTIIAVDPGRTACLRCLYPKHPEFEAMFPVIGAISAALGTLAALEAIKILSHTGSLMFGRLWMIDGYYSQSRQLELQRDPECPCCSPSARQGKGCR
;
A
#
# COMPACT_ATOMS: atom_id res chain seq x y z
N ALA A 1 -12.27 15.32 5.66
CA ALA A 1 -12.18 15.22 7.13
C ALA A 1 -13.54 15.26 7.82
N SER A 2 -14.37 16.33 7.61
CA SER A 2 -15.68 16.52 8.29
C SER A 2 -16.62 15.32 8.14
N TYR A 3 -16.77 14.78 6.94
CA TYR A 3 -17.59 13.60 6.66
C TYR A 3 -17.13 12.36 7.45
N LEU A 4 -15.83 12.09 7.49
CA LEU A 4 -15.31 10.96 8.26
C LEU A 4 -15.52 11.12 9.77
N ARG A 5 -15.37 12.33 10.28
CA ARG A 5 -15.66 12.64 11.70
C ARG A 5 -17.13 12.43 12.05
N SER A 6 -18.06 12.71 11.10
CA SER A 6 -19.50 12.48 11.33
C SER A 6 -19.88 11.00 11.33
N MET A 7 -19.10 10.14 10.70
CA MET A 7 -19.34 8.70 10.67
C MET A 7 -18.93 7.99 11.98
N ASN A 8 -17.88 8.47 12.64
CA ASN A 8 -17.44 7.89 13.90
C ASN A 8 -16.88 8.98 14.83
N GLN A 9 -17.63 9.28 15.89
CA GLN A 9 -17.27 10.30 16.88
C GLN A 9 -16.11 9.91 17.81
N PHE A 10 -15.74 8.63 17.84
CA PHE A 10 -14.66 8.11 18.69
C PHE A 10 -13.30 8.10 18.00
N VAL A 11 -13.23 8.49 16.73
CA VAL A 11 -12.00 8.51 15.94
C VAL A 11 -11.58 9.95 15.68
N THR A 12 -10.32 10.26 16.01
CA THR A 12 -9.70 11.53 15.61
C THR A 12 -9.27 11.43 14.14
N VAL A 13 -9.74 12.38 13.34
CA VAL A 13 -9.38 12.49 11.92
C VAL A 13 -8.55 13.75 11.72
N GLU A 14 -7.27 13.55 11.38
CA GLU A 14 -6.37 14.61 10.92
C GLU A 14 -6.42 14.69 9.39
N PHE A 15 -6.25 15.87 8.84
CA PHE A 15 -6.23 16.13 7.41
C PHE A 15 -5.01 16.98 7.05
N ILE A 16 -4.24 16.50 6.09
CA ILE A 16 -3.10 17.19 5.49
C ILE A 16 -3.59 17.69 4.13
N ASP A 17 -3.53 18.99 3.89
CA ASP A 17 -4.11 19.67 2.72
C ASP A 17 -3.08 19.96 1.60
N HIS A 18 -1.94 19.34 1.68
CA HIS A 18 -0.87 19.42 0.69
C HIS A 18 -0.31 18.02 0.38
N GLU A 19 0.43 17.91 -0.70
CA GLU A 19 1.19 16.70 -1.02
C GLU A 19 2.48 16.68 -0.18
N PRO A 20 2.67 15.68 0.70
CA PRO A 20 3.89 15.57 1.49
C PRO A 20 5.11 15.35 0.61
N ASP A 21 6.22 16.00 0.92
CA ASP A 21 7.51 15.65 0.34
C ASP A 21 8.03 14.31 0.90
N ASP A 22 9.14 13.80 0.36
CA ASP A 22 9.67 12.49 0.76
C ASP A 22 10.05 12.42 2.24
N ALA A 23 10.56 13.51 2.82
CA ALA A 23 10.96 13.56 4.22
C ALA A 23 9.73 13.59 5.15
N GLU A 24 8.74 14.40 4.82
CA GLU A 24 7.48 14.49 5.54
C GLU A 24 6.69 13.16 5.44
N ALA A 25 6.67 12.53 4.27
CA ALA A 25 6.02 11.23 4.10
C ALA A 25 6.63 10.14 5.00
N VAL A 26 7.95 10.12 5.16
CA VAL A 26 8.64 9.21 6.08
C VAL A 26 8.28 9.51 7.54
N GLU A 27 8.21 10.79 7.91
CA GLU A 27 7.86 11.19 9.28
C GLU A 27 6.41 10.85 9.61
N LEU A 28 5.50 11.07 8.67
CA LEU A 28 4.10 10.66 8.80
C LEU A 28 3.97 9.14 8.93
N ALA A 29 4.71 8.39 8.12
CA ALA A 29 4.72 6.93 8.22
C ALA A 29 5.19 6.46 9.60
N ARG A 30 6.26 7.05 10.16
CA ARG A 30 6.77 6.70 11.50
C ARG A 30 5.78 6.93 12.64
N ARG A 31 4.83 7.83 12.46
CA ARG A 31 3.76 8.12 13.43
C ARG A 31 2.58 7.16 13.32
N ALA A 32 2.56 6.32 12.30
CA ALA A 32 1.47 5.38 12.05
C ALA A 32 1.85 3.95 12.48
N ASP A 33 0.85 3.16 12.83
CA ASP A 33 0.99 1.72 13.08
C ASP A 33 0.81 0.91 11.78
N VAL A 34 0.15 1.48 10.77
CA VAL A 34 -0.02 0.93 9.43
C VAL A 34 -0.27 2.05 8.42
N VAL A 35 0.28 1.92 7.24
CA VAL A 35 0.02 2.81 6.09
C VAL A 35 -0.90 2.10 5.11
N LEU A 36 -1.98 2.76 4.69
CA LEU A 36 -2.84 2.29 3.60
C LEU A 36 -2.62 3.18 2.38
N SER A 37 -2.15 2.57 1.29
CA SER A 37 -2.00 3.21 -0.01
C SER A 37 -3.25 2.94 -0.85
N CYS A 38 -4.00 4.01 -1.12
CA CYS A 38 -5.13 4.03 -2.05
C CYS A 38 -4.89 5.10 -3.13
N ALA A 39 -3.63 5.39 -3.41
CA ALA A 39 -3.22 6.44 -4.33
C ALA A 39 -3.49 6.04 -5.80
N PRO A 40 -3.88 7.00 -6.65
CA PRO A 40 -4.26 6.73 -8.04
C PRO A 40 -3.07 6.45 -8.95
N SER A 41 -1.89 7.01 -8.67
CA SER A 41 -0.70 6.90 -9.52
C SER A 41 0.34 5.94 -8.95
N PHE A 42 1.14 5.34 -9.83
CA PHE A 42 2.28 4.53 -9.42
C PHE A 42 3.35 5.35 -8.68
N GLU A 43 3.53 6.60 -9.04
CA GLU A 43 4.48 7.49 -8.38
C GLU A 43 4.13 7.65 -6.90
N GLU A 44 2.89 8.02 -6.60
CA GLU A 44 2.41 8.18 -5.22
C GLU A 44 2.46 6.86 -4.44
N ARG A 45 2.05 5.74 -5.06
CA ARG A 45 2.10 4.40 -4.45
C ARG A 45 3.54 4.01 -4.11
N LEU A 46 4.50 4.24 -5.01
CA LEU A 46 5.91 3.96 -4.77
C LEU A 46 6.52 4.88 -3.72
N ARG A 47 6.09 6.16 -3.65
CA ARG A 47 6.48 7.11 -2.60
C ARG A 47 5.99 6.64 -1.23
N LEU A 48 4.72 6.23 -1.11
CA LEU A 48 4.17 5.66 0.13
C LEU A 48 4.89 4.37 0.53
N ASN A 49 5.23 3.50 -0.44
CA ASN A 49 6.03 2.32 -0.18
C ASN A 49 7.43 2.68 0.35
N GLN A 50 8.08 3.68 -0.24
CA GLN A 50 9.37 4.16 0.23
C GLN A 50 9.27 4.70 1.65
N ALA A 51 8.27 5.53 1.94
CA ALA A 51 8.05 6.10 3.26
C ALA A 51 7.80 5.01 4.31
N ALA A 52 6.94 4.04 4.03
CA ALA A 52 6.65 2.92 4.91
C ALA A 52 7.89 2.04 5.16
N VAL A 53 8.66 1.72 4.12
CA VAL A 53 9.91 0.94 4.26
C VAL A 53 10.96 1.70 5.07
N ALA A 54 11.14 3.00 4.83
CA ALA A 54 12.09 3.83 5.57
C ALA A 54 11.65 4.10 7.01
N GLY A 55 10.35 4.16 7.24
CA GLY A 55 9.74 4.29 8.57
C GLY A 55 9.72 2.98 9.36
N GLY A 56 9.86 1.84 8.70
CA GLY A 56 9.73 0.52 9.32
C GLY A 56 8.28 0.13 9.64
N VAL A 57 7.31 0.71 8.95
CA VAL A 57 5.88 0.59 9.23
C VAL A 57 5.21 -0.28 8.17
N PRO A 58 4.32 -1.23 8.55
CA PRO A 58 3.56 -2.03 7.59
C PRO A 58 2.80 -1.17 6.57
N LEU A 59 2.82 -1.62 5.32
CA LEU A 59 2.08 -1.00 4.23
C LEU A 59 1.06 -1.98 3.66
N ILE A 60 -0.15 -1.52 3.43
CA ILE A 60 -1.13 -2.18 2.60
C ILE A 60 -1.37 -1.31 1.38
N ASP A 61 -1.13 -1.83 0.19
CA ASP A 61 -1.38 -1.13 -1.05
C ASP A 61 -2.52 -1.82 -1.82
N ALA A 62 -3.54 -1.05 -2.14
CA ALA A 62 -4.71 -1.50 -2.88
C ALA A 62 -4.83 -0.72 -4.19
N ALA A 63 -4.88 -1.43 -5.30
CA ALA A 63 -4.93 -0.84 -6.62
C ALA A 63 -5.91 -1.56 -7.53
N GLN A 64 -6.50 -0.81 -8.46
CA GLN A 64 -7.45 -1.35 -9.43
C GLN A 64 -7.12 -0.93 -10.86
N TRP A 65 -7.62 -1.75 -11.80
CA TRP A 65 -7.69 -1.43 -13.22
C TRP A 65 -8.96 -2.07 -13.80
N GLY A 66 -9.95 -1.27 -14.14
CA GLY A 66 -11.23 -1.77 -14.63
C GLY A 66 -11.91 -2.70 -13.64
N MET A 67 -12.16 -3.93 -14.05
CA MET A 67 -12.76 -4.98 -13.22
C MET A 67 -11.73 -5.83 -12.46
N ALA A 68 -10.45 -5.51 -12.56
CA ALA A 68 -9.39 -6.20 -11.82
C ALA A 68 -8.88 -5.34 -10.66
N GLY A 69 -8.37 -6.01 -9.63
CA GLY A 69 -7.76 -5.34 -8.51
C GLY A 69 -6.69 -6.17 -7.82
N THR A 70 -5.82 -5.49 -7.09
CA THR A 70 -4.74 -6.11 -6.33
C THR A 70 -4.63 -5.53 -4.94
N ILE A 71 -4.27 -6.36 -3.98
CA ILE A 71 -3.87 -5.95 -2.62
C ILE A 71 -2.54 -6.62 -2.32
N ILE A 72 -1.60 -5.86 -1.79
CA ILE A 72 -0.34 -6.36 -1.25
C ILE A 72 -0.16 -5.84 0.17
N ALA A 73 0.30 -6.69 1.08
CA ALA A 73 0.74 -6.27 2.40
C ALA A 73 2.25 -6.46 2.53
N VAL A 74 2.93 -5.41 2.95
CA VAL A 74 4.38 -5.33 3.08
C VAL A 74 4.74 -5.26 4.56
N ASP A 75 5.59 -6.19 5.03
CA ASP A 75 6.29 -6.09 6.32
C ASP A 75 7.72 -5.62 6.02
N PRO A 76 8.05 -4.34 6.36
CA PRO A 76 9.34 -3.77 6.00
C PRO A 76 10.51 -4.57 6.55
N GLY A 77 11.36 -5.00 5.63
CA GLY A 77 12.56 -5.76 5.99
C GLY A 77 12.39 -7.25 6.03
N ARG A 78 11.17 -7.75 6.05
CA ARG A 78 10.89 -9.18 6.08
C ARG A 78 10.33 -9.68 4.75
N THR A 79 9.48 -8.89 4.09
CA THR A 79 8.82 -9.30 2.85
C THR A 79 9.23 -8.47 1.65
N ALA A 80 8.82 -8.90 0.46
CA ALA A 80 8.90 -8.08 -0.75
C ALA A 80 8.08 -6.78 -0.57
N CYS A 81 8.58 -5.68 -1.12
CA CYS A 81 7.88 -4.40 -1.17
C CYS A 81 7.34 -4.15 -2.59
N LEU A 82 6.60 -3.05 -2.80
CA LEU A 82 6.09 -2.71 -4.12
C LEU A 82 7.20 -2.57 -5.17
N ARG A 83 8.39 -2.12 -4.78
CA ARG A 83 9.50 -1.98 -5.71
C ARG A 83 10.09 -3.34 -6.16
N CYS A 84 9.91 -4.40 -5.36
CA CYS A 84 10.22 -5.76 -5.81
C CYS A 84 9.23 -6.24 -6.87
N LEU A 85 7.94 -5.87 -6.73
CA LEU A 85 6.90 -6.22 -7.70
C LEU A 85 7.00 -5.37 -8.97
N TYR A 86 7.35 -4.09 -8.84
CA TYR A 86 7.49 -3.13 -9.93
C TYR A 86 8.93 -2.60 -9.99
N PRO A 87 9.90 -3.40 -10.49
CA PRO A 87 11.31 -2.99 -10.55
C PRO A 87 11.55 -1.82 -11.50
N LYS A 88 10.71 -1.72 -12.52
CA LYS A 88 10.63 -0.53 -13.40
C LYS A 88 9.37 0.24 -13.07
N HIS A 89 9.43 1.56 -13.25
CA HIS A 89 8.23 2.39 -13.12
C HIS A 89 7.25 2.00 -14.24
N PRO A 90 6.05 1.52 -13.92
CA PRO A 90 5.07 1.23 -14.96
C PRO A 90 4.67 2.50 -15.69
N GLU A 91 4.48 2.42 -17.01
CA GLU A 91 3.89 3.50 -17.77
C GLU A 91 2.47 3.75 -17.26
N PHE A 92 2.14 5.01 -17.07
CA PHE A 92 0.84 5.42 -16.56
C PHE A 92 0.02 6.05 -17.68
N GLU A 93 -1.15 5.50 -17.92
CA GLU A 93 -2.13 6.13 -18.80
C GLU A 93 -2.89 7.22 -18.04
N ALA A 94 -2.98 8.42 -18.62
CA ALA A 94 -3.65 9.58 -18.00
C ALA A 94 -5.15 9.30 -17.71
N MET A 95 -5.77 8.42 -18.49
CA MET A 95 -7.10 7.90 -18.24
C MET A 95 -7.06 6.38 -18.11
N PHE A 96 -7.56 5.87 -17.00
CA PHE A 96 -7.70 4.44 -16.77
C PHE A 96 -9.12 4.11 -16.30
N PRO A 97 -9.63 2.91 -16.64
CA PRO A 97 -10.97 2.53 -16.28
C PRO A 97 -11.11 2.33 -14.75
N VAL A 98 -12.12 2.96 -14.16
CA VAL A 98 -12.44 2.84 -12.73
C VAL A 98 -13.85 2.29 -12.57
N ILE A 99 -13.98 1.17 -11.87
CA ILE A 99 -15.27 0.61 -11.48
C ILE A 99 -15.41 0.69 -9.96
N GLY A 100 -16.32 1.54 -9.48
CA GLY A 100 -16.49 1.82 -8.07
C GLY A 100 -16.74 0.58 -7.20
N ALA A 101 -17.39 -0.46 -7.73
CA ALA A 101 -17.59 -1.72 -7.03
C ALA A 101 -16.27 -2.43 -6.70
N ILE A 102 -15.30 -2.42 -7.62
CA ILE A 102 -13.96 -2.99 -7.40
C ILE A 102 -13.20 -2.14 -6.38
N SER A 103 -13.22 -0.81 -6.53
CA SER A 103 -12.58 0.09 -5.55
C SER A 103 -13.13 -0.11 -4.15
N ALA A 104 -14.45 -0.22 -4.00
CA ALA A 104 -15.10 -0.45 -2.72
C ALA A 104 -14.72 -1.81 -2.11
N ALA A 105 -14.70 -2.88 -2.91
CA ALA A 105 -14.29 -4.19 -2.47
C ALA A 105 -12.82 -4.20 -1.98
N LEU A 106 -11.91 -3.62 -2.77
CA LEU A 106 -10.49 -3.54 -2.41
C LEU A 106 -10.27 -2.69 -1.16
N GLY A 107 -10.92 -1.54 -1.05
CA GLY A 107 -10.84 -0.67 0.13
C GLY A 107 -11.32 -1.38 1.40
N THR A 108 -12.43 -2.13 1.31
CA THR A 108 -12.96 -2.91 2.43
C THR A 108 -12.00 -4.03 2.85
N LEU A 109 -11.43 -4.76 1.89
CA LEU A 109 -10.48 -5.82 2.15
C LEU A 109 -9.15 -5.28 2.70
N ALA A 110 -8.67 -4.14 2.21
CA ALA A 110 -7.49 -3.46 2.75
C ALA A 110 -7.72 -3.00 4.19
N ALA A 111 -8.90 -2.46 4.49
CA ALA A 111 -9.28 -2.10 5.86
C ALA A 111 -9.34 -3.32 6.78
N LEU A 112 -9.89 -4.46 6.31
CA LEU A 112 -9.89 -5.71 7.07
C LEU A 112 -8.46 -6.19 7.37
N GLU A 113 -7.55 -6.10 6.40
CA GLU A 113 -6.16 -6.47 6.61
C GLU A 113 -5.47 -5.54 7.62
N ALA A 114 -5.74 -4.22 7.57
CA ALA A 114 -5.26 -3.27 8.57
C ALA A 114 -5.76 -3.62 9.98
N ILE A 115 -7.04 -3.97 10.13
CA ILE A 115 -7.60 -4.40 11.41
C ILE A 115 -6.88 -5.64 11.94
N LYS A 116 -6.59 -6.63 11.09
CA LYS A 116 -5.86 -7.84 11.50
C LYS A 116 -4.43 -7.51 11.96
N ILE A 117 -3.74 -6.60 11.26
CA ILE A 117 -2.40 -6.14 11.65
C ILE A 117 -2.46 -5.48 13.03
N LEU A 118 -3.36 -4.52 13.22
CA LEU A 118 -3.49 -3.73 14.44
C LEU A 118 -3.95 -4.55 15.65
N SER A 119 -4.82 -5.53 15.41
CA SER A 119 -5.38 -6.40 16.47
C SER A 119 -4.56 -7.67 16.71
N HIS A 120 -3.51 -7.92 15.93
CA HIS A 120 -2.72 -9.14 15.95
C HIS A 120 -3.57 -10.42 15.83
N THR A 121 -4.62 -10.39 14.99
CA THR A 121 -5.56 -11.50 14.82
C THR A 121 -5.52 -12.06 13.40
N GLY A 122 -5.85 -13.35 13.28
CA GLY A 122 -5.96 -14.02 11.99
C GLY A 122 -4.65 -14.25 11.27
N SER A 123 -4.73 -14.65 10.01
CA SER A 123 -3.57 -14.84 9.13
C SER A 123 -3.32 -13.58 8.32
N LEU A 124 -2.14 -13.00 8.45
CA LEU A 124 -1.74 -11.77 7.76
C LEU A 124 -1.29 -12.06 6.31
N MET A 125 -1.56 -11.12 5.41
CA MET A 125 -1.21 -11.21 3.98
C MET A 125 0.25 -10.83 3.67
N PHE A 126 1.09 -10.62 4.64
CA PHE A 126 2.47 -10.17 4.40
C PHE A 126 3.22 -11.02 3.38
N GLY A 127 3.85 -10.37 2.41
CA GLY A 127 4.60 -11.01 1.35
C GLY A 127 3.75 -11.71 0.27
N ARG A 128 2.46 -11.42 0.24
CA ARG A 128 1.53 -11.97 -0.75
C ARG A 128 0.87 -10.86 -1.56
N LEU A 129 0.65 -11.15 -2.83
CA LEU A 129 -0.18 -10.38 -3.73
C LEU A 129 -1.54 -11.09 -3.86
N TRP A 130 -2.60 -10.45 -3.46
CA TRP A 130 -3.95 -10.92 -3.73
C TRP A 130 -4.50 -10.19 -4.96
N MET A 131 -4.87 -10.97 -5.96
CA MET A 131 -5.46 -10.50 -7.20
C MET A 131 -6.94 -10.88 -7.24
N ILE A 132 -7.77 -9.92 -7.60
CA ILE A 132 -9.21 -10.09 -7.82
C ILE A 132 -9.49 -9.79 -9.29
N ASP A 133 -10.15 -10.71 -9.95
CA ASP A 133 -10.64 -10.56 -11.30
C ASP A 133 -12.19 -10.59 -11.26
N GLY A 134 -12.78 -9.40 -11.29
CA GLY A 134 -14.23 -9.24 -11.28
C GLY A 134 -14.90 -9.63 -12.59
N TYR A 135 -14.14 -9.71 -13.70
CA TYR A 135 -14.69 -10.12 -14.98
C TYR A 135 -15.03 -11.60 -15.00
N TYR A 136 -14.16 -12.43 -14.40
CA TYR A 136 -14.34 -13.87 -14.33
C TYR A 136 -14.75 -14.36 -12.93
N SER A 137 -15.01 -13.46 -11.97
CA SER A 137 -15.36 -13.78 -10.58
C SER A 137 -14.33 -14.70 -9.92
N GLN A 138 -13.05 -14.42 -10.12
CA GLN A 138 -11.93 -15.21 -9.61
C GLN A 138 -11.06 -14.39 -8.67
N SER A 139 -10.41 -15.08 -7.75
CA SER A 139 -9.34 -14.47 -6.96
C SER A 139 -8.16 -15.44 -6.81
N ARG A 140 -6.96 -14.88 -6.73
CA ARG A 140 -5.72 -15.65 -6.59
C ARG A 140 -4.79 -14.96 -5.60
N GLN A 141 -4.03 -15.75 -4.87
CA GLN A 141 -2.93 -15.26 -4.04
C GLN A 141 -1.62 -15.81 -4.58
N LEU A 142 -0.62 -14.93 -4.70
CA LEU A 142 0.72 -15.26 -5.13
C LEU A 142 1.70 -14.86 -4.02
N GLU A 143 2.64 -15.73 -3.71
CA GLU A 143 3.76 -15.37 -2.84
C GLU A 143 4.75 -14.50 -3.60
N LEU A 144 5.17 -13.40 -3.00
CA LEU A 144 6.13 -12.48 -3.57
C LEU A 144 7.51 -12.74 -3.01
N GLN A 145 8.45 -12.98 -3.91
CA GLN A 145 9.85 -13.10 -3.55
C GLN A 145 10.48 -11.72 -3.40
N ARG A 146 11.18 -11.53 -2.29
CA ARG A 146 11.94 -10.31 -2.05
C ARG A 146 13.17 -10.29 -2.96
N ASP A 147 13.35 -9.20 -3.69
CA ASP A 147 14.57 -8.97 -4.46
C ASP A 147 15.70 -8.54 -3.52
N PRO A 148 16.80 -9.31 -3.43
CA PRO A 148 17.94 -8.98 -2.58
C PRO A 148 18.65 -7.69 -2.99
N GLU A 149 18.52 -7.29 -4.25
CA GLU A 149 19.10 -6.05 -4.82
C GLU A 149 18.08 -4.91 -4.94
N CYS A 150 16.86 -5.09 -4.40
CA CYS A 150 15.82 -4.09 -4.47
C CYS A 150 16.33 -2.70 -4.02
N PRO A 151 16.19 -1.64 -4.83
CA PRO A 151 16.69 -0.32 -4.49
C PRO A 151 15.95 0.32 -3.30
N CYS A 152 14.85 -0.27 -2.85
CA CYS A 152 14.03 0.24 -1.77
C CYS A 152 14.19 -0.58 -0.47
N CYS A 153 14.00 -1.90 -0.52
CA CYS A 153 13.93 -2.70 0.70
C CYS A 153 15.14 -3.60 0.94
N SER A 154 16.16 -3.63 0.06
CA SER A 154 17.38 -4.40 0.29
C SER A 154 18.13 -3.94 1.55
N PRO A 155 18.95 -4.79 2.17
CA PRO A 155 19.76 -4.40 3.31
C PRO A 155 20.69 -3.21 3.00
N SER A 156 21.25 -3.15 1.80
CA SER A 156 22.13 -2.08 1.33
C SER A 156 21.36 -0.77 1.10
N ALA A 157 20.13 -0.82 0.58
CA ALA A 157 19.31 0.36 0.37
C ALA A 157 18.92 1.06 1.68
N ARG A 158 18.75 0.30 2.77
CA ARG A 158 18.42 0.85 4.09
C ARG A 158 19.58 1.55 4.80
N GLN A 159 20.82 1.25 4.40
CA GLN A 159 22.03 1.86 4.98
C GLN A 159 22.51 3.09 4.22
N GLY A 160 22.00 3.36 3.02
CA GLY A 160 22.41 4.49 2.20
C GLY A 160 21.31 5.00 1.29
N LYS A 161 21.09 6.28 1.32
CA LYS A 161 20.29 7.09 0.38
C LYS A 161 19.08 6.38 -0.25
N GLY A 162 17.94 6.62 0.30
CA GLY A 162 16.57 6.30 -0.14
C GLY A 162 16.33 5.61 -1.49
N CYS A 163 15.21 4.93 -1.57
CA CYS A 163 14.66 4.31 -2.78
C CYS A 163 14.75 5.29 -3.99
N ARG A 164 15.52 4.99 -5.01
CA ARG A 164 15.62 5.80 -6.24
C ARG A 164 14.75 5.20 -7.33
#